data_9cc310c87e14de2bd38d28982450f7ae
#
_entry.id   9cc310c87e14de2bd38d28982450f7ae
#
_cell.length_a   1.000
_cell.length_b   1.000
_cell.length_c   1.000
_cell.angle_alpha   90.00
_cell.angle_beta   90.00
_cell.angle_gamma   90.00
#
_symmetry.space_group_name_H-M   'P 1'
#
loop_
_entity.id
_entity.type
_entity.pdbx_description
1 polymer ?
#
loop_
_entity_poly.entity_id
_entity_poly.type
_entity_poly.pdbx_seq_one_letter_code
_entity_poly.pdbx_strand_id
1 'polypeptide(L)'
;MALPSTNGEVLAEFNDQQPLVFFVNGKKVIEPNPDPECTLLVYLRDKLRLCGTKLGCAEGGCGACTVMISRIDRTAGTCGRVHNLAANACLTPVCSVHGMAVTTVEGIGSTRTRLHPVQERLAKAHGSQCGFCTPGIVMSMYALLRNSAVPSMKELEVAFQGNLCRCTGYRPILEGYKTFTKEFGCAMGDKCCKNQNGTSNGCGVEVDDKLFDVSEFKPFDPTQEPIFPPELKLSDSLDVESLVFRSPKTCWYRPTKLDHLLTLKKKHPDAKIIVGNTEVGVEVKFKHFEYPVLVYPTQIAELTQLERVDGGLKVGSSVTLVEMERVMREEIEKLPESETRLYRAIVDMLHYFAGKQIRNMASVGGNIMTGSPISDLNPIFTAAAIELEVASLDGGVRKVRMGDGFFTGYRKNVIRPDEVLVSLFIPKTNQDLHFIAYKQAKRRDDDIAIVNGAFQVLFKQGTDIVEQIHLAFGGMAPTTVLAKKTAAALVGQKWDKALVEKANDLMVEELPLSPSAPGGMIPYRRSLTLSLFFKAYLAISEVLGKTVTGREPIQDREKSGANTFHTLVPKSA
;
A
#
# COMPACT_ATOMS: atom_id res chain seq x y z
N MET A 1 -13.14 -29.08 10.38
CA MET A 1 -14.40 -28.57 10.92
C MET A 1 -15.45 -28.71 9.83
N ALA A 2 -16.53 -29.47 10.07
CA ALA A 2 -17.64 -29.56 9.12
C ALA A 2 -18.44 -28.26 9.17
N LEU A 3 -18.66 -27.62 8.02
CA LEU A 3 -19.48 -26.42 7.89
C LEU A 3 -20.96 -26.79 8.06
N PRO A 4 -21.74 -26.04 8.85
CA PRO A 4 -23.16 -26.32 9.04
C PRO A 4 -23.92 -26.02 7.73
N SER A 5 -24.73 -26.98 7.31
CA SER A 5 -25.55 -26.95 6.12
C SER A 5 -26.90 -26.29 6.36
N THR A 6 -27.05 -24.99 6.03
CA THR A 6 -28.37 -24.43 5.67
C THR A 6 -28.20 -23.18 4.81
N ASN A 7 -28.03 -23.38 3.49
CA ASN A 7 -27.91 -22.30 2.51
C ASN A 7 -29.09 -21.30 2.49
N GLY A 8 -30.25 -21.67 3.02
CA GLY A 8 -31.44 -20.81 3.06
C GLY A 8 -31.42 -19.78 4.19
N GLU A 9 -30.91 -20.13 5.36
CA GLU A 9 -30.85 -19.24 6.53
C GLU A 9 -29.78 -18.16 6.42
N VAL A 10 -28.62 -18.49 5.83
CA VAL A 10 -27.52 -17.55 5.62
C VAL A 10 -27.93 -16.37 4.75
N LEU A 11 -28.73 -16.61 3.71
CA LEU A 11 -29.18 -15.56 2.80
C LEU A 11 -30.35 -14.74 3.37
N ALA A 12 -31.02 -15.24 4.41
CA ALA A 12 -32.11 -14.51 5.10
C ALA A 12 -31.58 -13.25 5.82
N GLU A 13 -30.31 -13.24 6.26
CA GLU A 13 -29.68 -12.06 6.87
C GLU A 13 -29.57 -10.87 5.90
N PHE A 14 -29.63 -11.11 4.59
CA PHE A 14 -29.54 -10.06 3.55
C PHE A 14 -30.90 -9.74 2.90
N ASN A 15 -32.03 -10.13 3.50
CA ASN A 15 -33.34 -9.88 2.91
C ASN A 15 -33.75 -8.41 3.01
N ASP A 16 -33.50 -7.77 4.15
CA ASP A 16 -33.89 -6.39 4.42
C ASP A 16 -32.72 -5.43 4.26
N GLN A 17 -32.96 -4.34 3.53
CA GLN A 17 -31.99 -3.27 3.39
C GLN A 17 -31.95 -2.43 4.66
N GLN A 18 -30.75 -2.30 5.23
CA GLN A 18 -30.50 -1.42 6.37
C GLN A 18 -30.08 -0.02 5.90
N PRO A 19 -30.28 1.04 6.70
CA PRO A 19 -29.73 2.35 6.36
C PRO A 19 -28.20 2.35 6.46
N LEU A 20 -27.55 3.11 5.59
CA LEU A 20 -26.13 3.42 5.72
C LEU A 20 -25.94 4.46 6.82
N VAL A 21 -25.18 4.14 7.85
CA VAL A 21 -24.91 5.02 9.00
C VAL A 21 -23.41 5.31 9.10
N PHE A 22 -23.05 6.58 9.07
CA PHE A 22 -21.67 7.03 9.25
C PHE A 22 -21.62 8.48 9.75
N PHE A 23 -20.44 9.02 9.99
CA PHE A 23 -20.30 10.39 10.49
C PHE A 23 -19.50 11.24 9.49
N VAL A 24 -19.91 12.48 9.30
CA VAL A 24 -19.17 13.47 8.49
C VAL A 24 -18.96 14.74 9.31
N ASN A 25 -17.71 15.11 9.53
CA ASN A 25 -17.33 16.29 10.31
C ASN A 25 -18.02 16.33 11.68
N GLY A 26 -18.07 15.17 12.37
CA GLY A 26 -18.69 14.99 13.67
C GLY A 26 -20.22 14.87 13.67
N LYS A 27 -20.90 15.02 12.52
CA LYS A 27 -22.35 14.88 12.40
C LYS A 27 -22.72 13.51 11.89
N LYS A 28 -23.71 12.85 12.55
CA LYS A 28 -24.25 11.56 12.12
C LYS A 28 -25.03 11.74 10.82
N VAL A 29 -24.76 10.88 9.85
CA VAL A 29 -25.47 10.76 8.58
C VAL A 29 -26.17 9.41 8.55
N ILE A 30 -27.45 9.42 8.20
CA ILE A 30 -28.28 8.23 8.01
C ILE A 30 -28.85 8.33 6.61
N GLU A 31 -28.42 7.45 5.70
CA GLU A 31 -28.91 7.37 4.33
C GLU A 31 -29.78 6.10 4.19
N PRO A 32 -31.10 6.23 4.07
CA PRO A 32 -32.01 5.08 3.99
C PRO A 32 -31.84 4.25 2.73
N ASN A 33 -31.49 4.90 1.63
CA ASN A 33 -31.37 4.31 0.29
C ASN A 33 -30.02 4.65 -0.33
N PRO A 34 -28.91 4.12 0.20
CA PRO A 34 -27.59 4.39 -0.36
C PRO A 34 -27.47 3.76 -1.75
N ASP A 35 -26.87 4.50 -2.68
CA ASP A 35 -26.53 3.97 -4.01
C ASP A 35 -25.18 3.26 -3.95
N PRO A 36 -25.11 1.93 -4.21
CA PRO A 36 -23.86 1.17 -4.22
C PRO A 36 -22.82 1.65 -5.23
N GLU A 37 -23.24 2.32 -6.30
CA GLU A 37 -22.34 2.84 -7.33
C GLU A 37 -21.81 4.24 -6.98
N CYS A 38 -22.39 4.90 -5.96
CA CYS A 38 -21.99 6.25 -5.54
C CYS A 38 -20.65 6.22 -4.79
N THR A 39 -19.71 7.07 -5.22
CA THR A 39 -18.46 7.29 -4.49
C THR A 39 -18.66 8.27 -3.33
N LEU A 40 -17.82 8.17 -2.31
CA LEU A 40 -17.82 9.11 -1.18
C LEU A 40 -17.64 10.55 -1.66
N LEU A 41 -16.83 10.79 -2.69
CA LEU A 41 -16.64 12.13 -3.26
C LEU A 41 -17.95 12.73 -3.81
N VAL A 42 -18.69 11.95 -4.60
CA VAL A 42 -19.98 12.37 -5.17
C VAL A 42 -20.98 12.66 -4.04
N TYR A 43 -21.06 11.76 -3.06
CA TYR A 43 -21.95 11.93 -1.92
C TYR A 43 -21.63 13.20 -1.12
N LEU A 44 -20.36 13.44 -0.79
CA LEU A 44 -19.93 14.63 -0.06
C LEU A 44 -20.29 15.92 -0.82
N ARG A 45 -20.05 15.96 -2.14
CA ARG A 45 -20.25 17.15 -2.95
C ARG A 45 -21.73 17.41 -3.29
N ASP A 46 -22.45 16.38 -3.70
CA ASP A 46 -23.79 16.54 -4.29
C ASP A 46 -24.89 16.44 -3.23
N LYS A 47 -24.75 15.50 -2.27
CA LYS A 47 -25.73 15.32 -1.18
C LYS A 47 -25.46 16.27 0.00
N LEU A 48 -24.21 16.34 0.48
CA LEU A 48 -23.87 17.11 1.67
C LEU A 48 -23.38 18.53 1.36
N ARG A 49 -23.18 18.87 0.08
CA ARG A 49 -22.69 20.20 -0.38
C ARG A 49 -21.30 20.58 0.18
N LEU A 50 -20.48 19.59 0.54
CA LEU A 50 -19.11 19.77 0.98
C LEU A 50 -18.17 19.75 -0.24
N CYS A 51 -18.02 20.89 -0.90
CA CYS A 51 -17.34 21.03 -2.19
C CYS A 51 -15.84 21.30 -2.08
N GLY A 52 -15.26 21.34 -0.87
CA GLY A 52 -13.82 21.48 -0.65
C GLY A 52 -13.03 20.29 -1.18
N THR A 53 -13.54 19.08 -1.02
CA THR A 53 -12.99 17.87 -1.63
C THR A 53 -13.14 17.91 -3.15
N LYS A 54 -12.03 17.83 -3.92
CA LYS A 54 -12.01 18.09 -5.37
C LYS A 54 -11.90 16.82 -6.20
N LEU A 55 -12.52 16.81 -7.39
CA LEU A 55 -12.33 15.76 -8.38
C LEU A 55 -11.24 16.17 -9.38
N GLY A 56 -10.09 15.51 -9.36
CA GLY A 56 -9.00 15.73 -10.32
C GLY A 56 -8.89 14.61 -11.34
N CYS A 57 -8.42 13.43 -10.95
CA CYS A 57 -8.13 12.32 -11.85
C CYS A 57 -9.18 11.19 -11.84
N ALA A 58 -9.88 10.95 -10.74
CA ALA A 58 -10.78 9.81 -10.51
C ALA A 58 -10.08 8.42 -10.59
N GLU A 59 -8.76 8.36 -10.44
CA GLU A 59 -7.94 7.13 -10.51
C GLU A 59 -6.98 6.95 -9.32
N GLY A 60 -7.03 7.88 -8.35
CA GLY A 60 -6.24 7.80 -7.12
C GLY A 60 -4.84 8.43 -7.19
N GLY A 61 -4.39 8.94 -8.35
CA GLY A 61 -3.02 9.44 -8.53
C GLY A 61 -2.81 10.92 -8.22
N CYS A 62 -3.86 11.77 -8.05
CA CYS A 62 -3.64 13.21 -7.85
C CYS A 62 -3.85 13.71 -6.41
N GLY A 63 -4.53 12.96 -5.56
CA GLY A 63 -4.79 13.31 -4.16
C GLY A 63 -5.69 14.51 -3.90
N ALA A 64 -6.26 15.18 -4.93
CA ALA A 64 -7.13 16.35 -4.76
C ALA A 64 -8.43 16.01 -3.99
N CYS A 65 -8.83 14.75 -3.99
CA CYS A 65 -10.00 14.23 -3.30
C CYS A 65 -9.70 13.63 -1.91
N THR A 66 -8.52 13.84 -1.37
CA THR A 66 -8.13 13.28 -0.06
C THR A 66 -9.08 13.75 1.04
N VAL A 67 -9.59 12.80 1.79
CA VAL A 67 -10.32 12.96 3.05
C VAL A 67 -9.64 12.11 4.12
N MET A 68 -9.96 12.34 5.40
CA MET A 68 -9.56 11.43 6.47
C MET A 68 -10.75 10.53 6.82
N ILE A 69 -10.52 9.21 6.79
CA ILE A 69 -11.47 8.21 7.28
C ILE A 69 -10.92 7.67 8.60
N SER A 70 -11.72 7.76 9.65
CA SER A 70 -11.38 7.24 10.97
C SER A 70 -12.24 6.03 11.30
N ARG A 71 -11.58 4.96 11.71
CA ARG A 71 -12.21 3.72 12.17
C ARG A 71 -11.60 3.26 13.48
N ILE A 72 -12.35 2.52 14.28
CA ILE A 72 -11.85 1.92 15.50
C ILE A 72 -11.32 0.52 15.21
N ASP A 73 -10.18 0.20 15.76
CA ASP A 73 -9.65 -1.16 15.77
C ASP A 73 -10.09 -1.83 17.06
N ARG A 74 -10.84 -2.92 16.93
CA ARG A 74 -11.38 -3.70 18.07
C ARG A 74 -10.64 -5.02 18.28
N THR A 75 -9.53 -5.24 17.59
CA THR A 75 -8.73 -6.45 17.78
C THR A 75 -8.16 -6.51 19.20
N ALA A 76 -8.01 -7.74 19.71
CA ALA A 76 -7.49 -7.97 21.06
C ALA A 76 -6.11 -7.31 21.25
N GLY A 77 -5.99 -6.49 22.30
CA GLY A 77 -4.75 -5.76 22.65
C GLY A 77 -4.67 -4.31 22.17
N THR A 78 -5.52 -3.88 21.24
CA THR A 78 -5.53 -2.47 20.77
C THR A 78 -6.51 -1.59 21.54
N CYS A 79 -7.41 -2.20 22.29
CA CYS A 79 -8.37 -1.57 23.21
C CYS A 79 -9.06 -0.31 22.65
N GLY A 80 -9.55 -0.40 21.42
CA GLY A 80 -10.26 0.69 20.78
C GLY A 80 -9.38 1.81 20.24
N ARG A 81 -8.21 1.48 19.70
CA ARG A 81 -7.36 2.43 18.97
C ARG A 81 -8.09 2.94 17.74
N VAL A 82 -8.11 4.26 17.58
CA VAL A 82 -8.66 4.91 16.39
C VAL A 82 -7.56 5.03 15.34
N HIS A 83 -7.81 4.49 14.15
CA HIS A 83 -6.95 4.65 12.97
C HIS A 83 -7.48 5.79 12.10
N ASN A 84 -6.64 6.75 11.79
CA ASN A 84 -6.97 7.90 10.94
C ASN A 84 -6.27 7.73 9.59
N LEU A 85 -7.03 7.43 8.55
CA LEU A 85 -6.52 7.07 7.23
C LEU A 85 -6.79 8.19 6.23
N ALA A 86 -5.75 8.74 5.62
CA ALA A 86 -5.92 9.52 4.40
C ALA A 86 -6.43 8.59 3.28
N ALA A 87 -7.51 8.95 2.59
CA ALA A 87 -8.13 8.13 1.56
C ALA A 87 -8.58 8.97 0.37
N ASN A 88 -8.59 8.37 -0.81
CA ASN A 88 -9.10 9.00 -2.04
C ASN A 88 -10.61 8.82 -2.15
N ALA A 89 -11.38 9.85 -1.79
CA ALA A 89 -12.84 9.82 -1.82
C ALA A 89 -13.43 9.50 -3.21
N CYS A 90 -12.70 9.76 -4.30
CA CYS A 90 -13.14 9.47 -5.67
C CYS A 90 -13.16 7.97 -6.01
N LEU A 91 -12.45 7.14 -5.23
CA LEU A 91 -12.42 5.68 -5.37
C LEU A 91 -13.14 4.97 -4.22
N THR A 92 -13.34 5.63 -3.09
CA THR A 92 -14.02 5.07 -1.92
C THR A 92 -15.52 4.97 -2.17
N PRO A 93 -16.14 3.78 -2.18
CA PRO A 93 -17.58 3.65 -2.27
C PRO A 93 -18.25 4.23 -1.01
N VAL A 94 -19.37 4.93 -1.15
CA VAL A 94 -20.08 5.47 0.02
C VAL A 94 -20.55 4.34 0.97
N CYS A 95 -20.93 3.18 0.43
CA CYS A 95 -21.36 2.02 1.21
C CYS A 95 -20.24 1.43 2.10
N SER A 96 -18.98 1.68 1.76
CA SER A 96 -17.84 1.16 2.52
C SER A 96 -17.55 1.91 3.82
N VAL A 97 -18.13 3.12 4.01
CA VAL A 97 -17.88 3.92 5.22
C VAL A 97 -18.92 3.73 6.34
N HIS A 98 -19.77 2.71 6.25
CA HIS A 98 -20.68 2.34 7.33
C HIS A 98 -19.91 2.08 8.64
N GLY A 99 -20.36 2.70 9.73
CA GLY A 99 -19.67 2.61 11.02
C GLY A 99 -18.37 3.41 11.14
N MET A 100 -18.08 4.30 10.19
CA MET A 100 -16.85 5.10 10.19
C MET A 100 -17.11 6.60 10.32
N ALA A 101 -16.07 7.36 10.60
CA ALA A 101 -16.12 8.82 10.63
C ALA A 101 -15.25 9.40 9.50
N VAL A 102 -15.85 10.29 8.71
CA VAL A 102 -15.20 11.01 7.60
C VAL A 102 -14.95 12.45 8.02
N THR A 103 -13.73 12.93 7.85
CA THR A 103 -13.37 14.34 8.05
C THR A 103 -12.93 14.94 6.73
N THR A 104 -13.56 16.05 6.34
CA THR A 104 -13.20 16.84 5.16
C THR A 104 -12.50 18.13 5.58
N VAL A 105 -11.95 18.87 4.60
CA VAL A 105 -11.28 20.15 4.86
C VAL A 105 -12.17 21.17 5.55
N GLU A 106 -13.48 21.12 5.33
CA GLU A 106 -14.46 21.98 6.00
C GLU A 106 -14.64 21.64 7.49
N GLY A 107 -14.31 20.40 7.90
CA GLY A 107 -14.49 19.92 9.27
C GLY A 107 -13.37 20.28 10.23
N ILE A 108 -12.23 20.76 9.74
CA ILE A 108 -11.06 21.04 10.60
C ILE A 108 -10.89 22.51 10.95
N GLY A 109 -11.43 23.42 10.14
CA GLY A 109 -11.37 24.86 10.38
C GLY A 109 -11.87 25.68 9.20
N SER A 110 -12.15 26.94 9.44
CA SER A 110 -12.61 27.88 8.40
C SER A 110 -12.20 29.32 8.71
N THR A 111 -12.20 30.16 7.68
CA THR A 111 -11.97 31.61 7.81
C THR A 111 -13.08 32.33 8.60
N ARG A 112 -14.25 31.70 8.75
CA ARG A 112 -15.39 32.28 9.52
C ARG A 112 -15.24 32.05 11.03
N THR A 113 -14.51 31.03 11.43
CA THR A 113 -14.31 30.68 12.84
C THR A 113 -12.83 30.78 13.21
N ARG A 114 -12.09 29.71 12.97
CA ARG A 114 -10.65 29.63 13.23
C ARG A 114 -10.03 28.68 12.20
N LEU A 115 -8.93 29.10 11.58
CA LEU A 115 -8.14 28.20 10.76
C LEU A 115 -7.40 27.18 11.64
N HIS A 116 -7.38 25.94 11.20
CA HIS A 116 -6.51 24.92 11.78
C HIS A 116 -5.04 25.26 11.47
N PRO A 117 -4.07 24.97 12.36
CA PRO A 117 -2.65 25.24 12.11
C PRO A 117 -2.14 24.67 10.77
N VAL A 118 -2.64 23.52 10.30
CA VAL A 118 -2.31 22.95 8.97
C VAL A 118 -2.74 23.91 7.83
N GLN A 119 -3.94 24.48 7.93
CA GLN A 119 -4.44 25.44 6.94
C GLN A 119 -3.66 26.75 7.01
N GLU A 120 -3.42 27.25 8.21
CA GLU A 120 -2.72 28.52 8.46
C GLU A 120 -1.28 28.48 7.94
N ARG A 121 -0.51 27.42 8.28
CA ARG A 121 0.90 27.32 7.87
C ARG A 121 1.06 27.18 6.37
N LEU A 122 0.16 26.43 5.70
CA LEU A 122 0.17 26.33 4.25
C LEU A 122 -0.08 27.68 3.58
N ALA A 123 -1.04 28.47 4.09
CA ALA A 123 -1.36 29.79 3.57
C ALA A 123 -0.20 30.77 3.78
N LYS A 124 0.34 30.86 5.00
CA LYS A 124 1.44 31.76 5.35
C LYS A 124 2.75 31.41 4.66
N ALA A 125 3.00 30.11 4.42
CA ALA A 125 4.17 29.64 3.69
C ALA A 125 4.01 29.76 2.15
N HIS A 126 2.97 30.41 1.66
CA HIS A 126 2.68 30.56 0.21
C HIS A 126 2.53 29.23 -0.53
N GLY A 127 2.09 28.17 0.17
CA GLY A 127 1.93 26.82 -0.36
C GLY A 127 0.69 26.61 -1.24
N SER A 128 -0.07 27.67 -1.56
CA SER A 128 -1.26 27.60 -2.41
C SER A 128 -1.24 28.68 -3.46
N GLN A 129 -1.52 28.32 -4.73
CA GLN A 129 -1.66 29.25 -5.85
C GLN A 129 -3.06 29.13 -6.46
N CYS A 130 -3.30 28.17 -7.38
CA CYS A 130 -4.65 27.97 -7.93
C CYS A 130 -5.65 27.39 -6.92
N GLY A 131 -5.19 26.78 -5.82
CA GLY A 131 -6.00 26.25 -4.73
C GLY A 131 -6.63 24.89 -4.99
N PHE A 132 -6.48 24.28 -6.17
CA PHE A 132 -7.16 23.03 -6.51
C PHE A 132 -6.65 21.83 -5.71
N CYS A 133 -5.33 21.69 -5.54
CA CYS A 133 -4.71 20.62 -4.74
C CYS A 133 -4.73 20.90 -3.23
N THR A 134 -4.96 22.15 -2.84
CA THR A 134 -4.82 22.62 -1.46
C THR A 134 -5.65 21.83 -0.44
N PRO A 135 -6.95 21.57 -0.65
CA PRO A 135 -7.74 20.76 0.28
C PRO A 135 -7.19 19.35 0.50
N GLY A 136 -6.77 18.69 -0.57
CA GLY A 136 -6.20 17.35 -0.49
C GLY A 136 -4.87 17.31 0.28
N ILE A 137 -3.98 18.27 0.04
CA ILE A 137 -2.70 18.43 0.75
C ILE A 137 -2.95 18.71 2.24
N VAL A 138 -3.89 19.60 2.56
CA VAL A 138 -4.30 19.88 3.94
C VAL A 138 -4.79 18.61 4.64
N MET A 139 -5.64 17.82 3.99
CA MET A 139 -6.18 16.60 4.60
C MET A 139 -5.14 15.49 4.76
N SER A 140 -4.15 15.38 3.85
CA SER A 140 -3.03 14.45 4.02
C SER A 140 -2.16 14.82 5.23
N MET A 141 -1.84 16.11 5.40
CA MET A 141 -1.10 16.57 6.58
C MET A 141 -1.91 16.42 7.87
N TYR A 142 -3.21 16.73 7.81
CA TYR A 142 -4.10 16.56 8.95
C TYR A 142 -4.15 15.11 9.41
N ALA A 143 -4.36 14.16 8.50
CA ALA A 143 -4.37 12.74 8.82
C ALA A 143 -3.02 12.26 9.39
N LEU A 144 -1.89 12.79 8.92
CA LEU A 144 -0.58 12.49 9.48
C LEU A 144 -0.50 12.95 10.95
N LEU A 145 -0.87 14.19 11.24
CA LEU A 145 -0.83 14.75 12.61
C LEU A 145 -1.80 14.05 13.57
N ARG A 146 -2.92 13.52 13.08
CA ARG A 146 -3.86 12.74 13.90
C ARG A 146 -3.31 11.38 14.33
N ASN A 147 -2.30 10.86 13.63
CA ASN A 147 -1.61 9.60 13.99
C ASN A 147 -0.28 9.86 14.72
N SER A 148 0.40 10.96 14.40
CA SER A 148 1.69 11.35 14.97
C SER A 148 1.71 12.87 15.18
N ALA A 149 1.62 13.32 16.43
CA ALA A 149 1.56 14.75 16.75
C ALA A 149 2.84 15.51 16.35
N VAL A 150 3.99 14.81 16.32
CA VAL A 150 5.29 15.34 15.92
C VAL A 150 5.94 14.34 14.95
N PRO A 151 5.55 14.35 13.66
CA PRO A 151 6.09 13.42 12.68
C PRO A 151 7.55 13.72 12.33
N SER A 152 8.25 12.74 11.74
CA SER A 152 9.54 12.97 11.10
C SER A 152 9.39 13.56 9.69
N MET A 153 10.46 14.13 9.15
CA MET A 153 10.50 14.57 7.74
C MET A 153 10.19 13.43 6.78
N LYS A 154 10.69 12.22 7.05
CA LYS A 154 10.41 11.02 6.23
C LYS A 154 8.93 10.66 6.23
N GLU A 155 8.27 10.70 7.39
CA GLU A 155 6.82 10.45 7.48
C GLU A 155 6.02 11.52 6.74
N LEU A 156 6.46 12.77 6.79
CA LEU A 156 5.86 13.88 6.05
C LEU A 156 5.97 13.66 4.53
N GLU A 157 7.16 13.35 4.02
CA GLU A 157 7.37 13.08 2.59
C GLU A 157 6.51 11.90 2.10
N VAL A 158 6.45 10.80 2.87
CA VAL A 158 5.61 9.65 2.56
C VAL A 158 4.12 10.00 2.56
N ALA A 159 3.66 10.88 3.47
CA ALA A 159 2.26 11.31 3.52
C ALA A 159 1.82 12.07 2.26
N PHE A 160 2.75 12.72 1.57
CA PHE A 160 2.46 13.51 0.37
C PHE A 160 2.72 12.80 -0.96
N GLN A 161 3.22 11.58 -0.98
CA GLN A 161 3.51 10.83 -2.22
C GLN A 161 2.34 10.81 -3.21
N GLY A 162 1.09 10.70 -2.72
CA GLY A 162 -0.12 10.70 -3.53
C GLY A 162 -0.77 12.09 -3.74
N ASN A 163 -0.07 13.20 -3.52
CA ASN A 163 -0.62 14.55 -3.69
C ASN A 163 0.14 15.33 -4.77
N LEU A 164 -0.53 15.65 -5.87
CA LEU A 164 0.06 16.39 -6.98
C LEU A 164 -0.28 17.88 -6.92
N CYS A 165 0.76 18.73 -7.00
CA CYS A 165 0.63 20.17 -7.19
C CYS A 165 1.40 20.62 -8.43
N ARG A 166 0.73 21.23 -9.42
CA ARG A 166 1.39 21.70 -10.65
C ARG A 166 1.99 23.11 -10.50
N CYS A 167 1.50 23.91 -9.55
CA CYS A 167 1.80 25.34 -9.48
C CYS A 167 3.04 25.68 -8.66
N THR A 168 3.22 25.06 -7.47
CA THR A 168 4.14 25.55 -6.42
C THR A 168 5.55 24.96 -6.51
N GLY A 169 5.72 23.85 -7.23
CA GLY A 169 6.98 23.07 -7.18
C GLY A 169 7.24 22.44 -5.81
N TYR A 170 6.22 22.33 -4.94
CA TYR A 170 6.19 21.70 -3.61
C TYR A 170 6.98 22.39 -2.50
N ARG A 171 8.06 23.13 -2.81
CA ARG A 171 8.93 23.73 -1.81
C ARG A 171 8.18 24.52 -0.74
N PRO A 172 7.31 25.49 -1.05
CA PRO A 172 6.62 26.26 -0.02
C PRO A 172 5.65 25.41 0.82
N ILE A 173 5.08 24.34 0.25
CA ILE A 173 4.24 23.39 0.98
C ILE A 173 5.08 22.63 2.02
N LEU A 174 6.20 22.07 1.59
CA LEU A 174 7.10 21.30 2.46
C LEU A 174 7.74 22.18 3.52
N GLU A 175 8.21 23.40 3.18
CA GLU A 175 8.81 24.32 4.14
C GLU A 175 7.81 24.72 5.23
N GLY A 176 6.56 25.04 4.86
CA GLY A 176 5.52 25.34 5.86
C GLY A 176 5.25 24.16 6.79
N TYR A 177 5.23 22.93 6.26
CA TYR A 177 4.89 21.75 7.04
C TYR A 177 6.07 21.10 7.78
N LYS A 178 7.31 21.37 7.39
CA LYS A 178 8.52 21.03 8.19
C LYS A 178 8.41 21.55 9.61
N THR A 179 7.73 22.67 9.82
CA THR A 179 7.53 23.28 11.14
C THR A 179 6.72 22.42 12.12
N PHE A 180 6.07 21.34 11.67
CA PHE A 180 5.42 20.34 12.53
C PHE A 180 6.34 19.17 12.89
N THR A 181 7.49 19.03 12.22
CA THR A 181 8.35 17.85 12.38
C THR A 181 9.28 17.94 13.58
N LYS A 182 9.70 16.78 14.08
CA LYS A 182 10.67 16.70 15.19
C LYS A 182 12.04 17.27 14.83
N GLU A 183 12.41 17.25 13.55
CA GLU A 183 13.67 17.82 13.06
C GLU A 183 13.66 19.34 13.07
N PHE A 184 12.48 19.97 13.07
CA PHE A 184 12.34 21.42 13.19
C PHE A 184 12.48 21.89 14.65
N GLY A 185 11.81 21.21 15.57
CA GLY A 185 11.96 21.44 17.01
C GLY A 185 13.00 20.49 17.57
N CYS A 186 14.26 20.95 17.78
CA CYS A 186 15.25 20.10 18.42
C CYS A 186 14.72 19.63 19.79
N ALA A 187 14.59 18.31 19.96
CA ALA A 187 14.11 17.69 21.20
C ALA A 187 15.00 17.97 22.44
N MET A 188 16.16 18.64 22.25
CA MET A 188 17.15 18.94 23.28
C MET A 188 16.90 20.28 24.03
N GLY A 189 15.91 21.10 23.63
CA GLY A 189 15.61 22.39 24.27
C GLY A 189 16.87 23.23 24.44
N ASP A 190 17.14 23.69 25.70
CA ASP A 190 18.33 24.51 26.05
C ASP A 190 19.67 23.80 25.83
N LYS A 191 19.69 22.46 25.69
CA LYS A 191 20.89 21.66 25.40
C LYS A 191 21.09 21.46 23.90
N CYS A 192 20.30 22.12 23.03
CA CYS A 192 20.46 22.06 21.60
C CYS A 192 21.84 22.53 21.16
N CYS A 193 22.51 21.82 20.27
CA CYS A 193 23.82 22.19 19.74
C CYS A 193 23.84 23.58 19.06
N LYS A 194 22.69 24.09 18.58
CA LYS A 194 22.54 25.48 18.11
C LYS A 194 22.67 26.51 19.21
N ASN A 195 22.25 26.20 20.45
CA ASN A 195 22.35 27.11 21.58
C ASN A 195 23.72 27.10 22.24
N GLN A 196 24.53 26.04 22.04
CA GLN A 196 25.83 25.89 22.70
C GLN A 196 27.03 26.38 21.90
N ASN A 197 26.97 26.46 20.59
CA ASN A 197 28.16 26.73 19.76
C ASN A 197 27.87 27.60 18.54
N GLY A 198 27.21 28.67 18.51
CA GLY A 198 27.16 29.69 17.43
C GLY A 198 27.55 29.33 15.99
N THR A 199 27.85 28.05 15.71
CA THR A 199 28.24 27.50 14.43
C THR A 199 27.17 26.52 13.94
N SER A 200 26.59 26.85 12.81
CA SER A 200 25.52 26.13 12.09
C SER A 200 26.02 24.82 11.46
N ASN A 201 26.29 23.80 12.26
CA ASN A 201 26.51 22.45 11.72
C ASN A 201 25.58 21.44 12.41
N GLY A 202 24.42 21.22 11.81
CA GLY A 202 23.91 19.87 11.65
C GLY A 202 22.91 19.30 12.64
N CYS A 203 21.92 20.02 13.22
CA CYS A 203 20.77 19.41 13.92
C CYS A 203 19.40 20.03 13.60
N GLY A 204 19.29 20.94 12.71
CA GLY A 204 18.02 21.56 12.35
C GLY A 204 17.80 21.56 10.86
N VAL A 205 16.61 21.23 10.42
CA VAL A 205 16.17 21.53 9.07
C VAL A 205 16.19 23.04 8.93
N GLU A 206 17.06 23.57 8.07
CA GLU A 206 17.04 24.99 7.74
C GLU A 206 15.69 25.31 7.10
N VAL A 207 14.97 26.23 7.70
CA VAL A 207 13.80 26.87 7.07
C VAL A 207 14.33 28.09 6.35
N ASP A 208 13.92 28.28 5.09
CA ASP A 208 14.24 29.50 4.36
C ASP A 208 13.46 30.67 4.99
N ASP A 209 14.11 31.39 5.89
CA ASP A 209 13.55 32.55 6.62
C ASP A 209 13.00 33.66 5.69
N LYS A 210 13.31 33.56 4.40
CA LYS A 210 12.77 34.47 3.38
C LYS A 210 11.36 34.14 2.92
N LEU A 211 10.87 32.91 3.20
CA LEU A 211 9.53 32.49 2.78
C LEU A 211 8.43 32.96 3.74
N PHE A 212 8.69 32.90 5.05
CA PHE A 212 7.74 33.24 6.10
C PHE A 212 8.44 33.41 7.46
N ASP A 213 7.81 34.16 8.36
CA ASP A 213 8.23 34.27 9.75
C ASP A 213 7.58 33.16 10.60
N VAL A 214 8.40 32.27 11.16
CA VAL A 214 7.95 31.15 11.99
C VAL A 214 7.25 31.64 13.27
N SER A 215 7.62 32.82 13.79
CA SER A 215 7.01 33.38 15.00
C SER A 215 5.52 33.71 14.83
N GLU A 216 5.06 33.87 13.59
CA GLU A 216 3.66 34.08 13.28
C GLU A 216 2.78 32.82 13.35
N PHE A 217 3.38 31.62 13.43
CA PHE A 217 2.64 30.38 13.45
C PHE A 217 2.06 30.09 14.83
N LYS A 218 0.77 29.82 14.87
CA LYS A 218 0.13 29.33 16.09
C LYS A 218 0.65 27.95 16.45
N PRO A 219 0.89 27.68 17.75
CA PRO A 219 1.22 26.34 18.22
C PRO A 219 0.15 25.34 17.83
N PHE A 220 0.59 24.13 17.43
CA PHE A 220 -0.31 22.99 17.25
C PHE A 220 -0.50 22.31 18.60
N ASP A 221 -1.76 22.20 19.02
CA ASP A 221 -2.15 21.50 20.25
C ASP A 221 -3.04 20.30 19.89
N PRO A 222 -2.51 19.06 19.93
CA PRO A 222 -3.27 17.87 19.58
C PRO A 222 -4.45 17.59 20.51
N THR A 223 -4.49 18.20 21.70
CA THR A 223 -5.63 18.04 22.64
C THR A 223 -6.87 18.82 22.23
N GLN A 224 -6.72 19.80 21.32
CA GLN A 224 -7.82 20.60 20.80
C GLN A 224 -8.47 20.01 19.53
N GLU A 225 -8.04 18.84 19.13
CA GLU A 225 -8.57 18.18 17.95
C GLU A 225 -9.98 17.60 18.18
N PRO A 226 -10.83 17.59 17.14
CA PRO A 226 -12.14 16.94 17.22
C PRO A 226 -12.02 15.48 17.69
N ILE A 227 -12.84 15.11 18.65
CA ILE A 227 -12.86 13.73 19.17
C ILE A 227 -13.55 12.80 18.16
N PHE A 228 -13.11 11.54 18.16
CA PHE A 228 -13.80 10.48 17.41
C PHE A 228 -15.23 10.30 17.96
N PRO A 229 -16.26 10.09 17.11
CA PRO A 229 -17.63 9.99 17.57
C PRO A 229 -17.80 8.97 18.70
N PRO A 230 -18.29 9.38 19.89
CA PRO A 230 -18.43 8.49 21.03
C PRO A 230 -19.33 7.28 20.75
N GLU A 231 -20.38 7.45 19.95
CA GLU A 231 -21.27 6.36 19.52
C GLU A 231 -20.49 5.21 18.85
N LEU A 232 -19.57 5.54 17.93
CA LEU A 232 -18.73 4.55 17.25
C LEU A 232 -17.69 3.92 18.19
N LYS A 233 -17.29 4.63 19.24
CA LYS A 233 -16.31 4.13 20.20
C LYS A 233 -16.94 3.17 21.21
N LEU A 234 -18.14 3.47 21.67
CA LEU A 234 -18.82 2.76 22.76
C LEU A 234 -19.61 1.54 22.31
N SER A 235 -20.04 1.49 21.05
CA SER A 235 -20.81 0.38 20.47
C SER A 235 -20.10 -0.24 19.28
N ASP A 236 -20.16 -1.56 19.16
CA ASP A 236 -19.70 -2.34 18.01
C ASP A 236 -20.84 -2.76 17.07
N SER A 237 -22.09 -2.36 17.39
CA SER A 237 -23.28 -2.79 16.66
C SER A 237 -23.17 -2.57 15.15
N LEU A 238 -22.60 -1.44 14.71
CA LEU A 238 -22.39 -1.13 13.29
C LEU A 238 -21.25 -1.94 12.63
N ASP A 239 -20.34 -2.51 13.43
CA ASP A 239 -19.22 -3.31 12.91
C ASP A 239 -19.63 -4.75 12.64
N VAL A 240 -20.49 -5.34 13.50
CA VAL A 240 -20.88 -6.76 13.45
C VAL A 240 -22.11 -7.03 12.56
N GLU A 241 -22.72 -6.01 12.01
CA GLU A 241 -23.94 -6.12 11.22
C GLU A 241 -23.67 -6.56 9.79
N SER A 242 -24.33 -7.65 9.34
CA SER A 242 -24.38 -8.02 7.93
C SER A 242 -25.29 -7.05 7.17
N LEU A 243 -24.80 -6.47 6.06
CA LEU A 243 -25.52 -5.42 5.35
C LEU A 243 -25.78 -5.78 3.89
N VAL A 244 -26.88 -5.27 3.36
CA VAL A 244 -27.16 -5.24 1.94
C VAL A 244 -27.69 -3.88 1.51
N PHE A 245 -27.12 -3.34 0.43
CA PHE A 245 -27.61 -2.14 -0.23
C PHE A 245 -27.93 -2.48 -1.68
N ARG A 246 -29.02 -1.94 -2.21
CA ARG A 246 -29.50 -2.26 -3.56
C ARG A 246 -29.77 -1.01 -4.37
N SER A 247 -29.38 -1.05 -5.63
CA SER A 247 -29.84 -0.15 -6.68
C SER A 247 -30.48 -0.96 -7.81
N PRO A 248 -31.07 -0.36 -8.81
CA PRO A 248 -31.57 -1.09 -9.98
C PRO A 248 -30.51 -1.91 -10.73
N LYS A 249 -29.22 -1.55 -10.60
CA LYS A 249 -28.11 -2.18 -11.33
C LYS A 249 -27.21 -3.02 -10.46
N THR A 250 -27.03 -2.68 -9.18
CA THR A 250 -25.99 -3.24 -8.32
C THR A 250 -26.51 -3.59 -6.93
N CYS A 251 -26.14 -4.78 -6.45
CA CYS A 251 -26.31 -5.20 -5.08
C CYS A 251 -24.94 -5.18 -4.38
N TRP A 252 -24.87 -4.51 -3.23
CA TRP A 252 -23.72 -4.47 -2.35
C TRP A 252 -23.97 -5.31 -1.13
N TYR A 253 -23.10 -6.29 -0.85
CA TYR A 253 -23.16 -7.13 0.34
C TYR A 253 -21.96 -6.89 1.24
N ARG A 254 -22.20 -6.77 2.55
CA ARG A 254 -21.15 -6.74 3.59
C ARG A 254 -21.36 -7.94 4.52
N PRO A 255 -20.81 -9.12 4.18
CA PRO A 255 -20.82 -10.27 5.09
C PRO A 255 -19.83 -10.05 6.24
N THR A 256 -20.15 -10.61 7.42
CA THR A 256 -19.31 -10.56 8.62
C THR A 256 -18.73 -11.93 9.00
N LYS A 257 -19.12 -12.98 8.28
CA LYS A 257 -18.64 -14.37 8.46
C LYS A 257 -18.15 -14.95 7.15
N LEU A 258 -17.16 -15.84 7.22
CA LEU A 258 -16.58 -16.48 6.03
C LEU A 258 -17.61 -17.35 5.28
N ASP A 259 -18.44 -18.12 5.99
CA ASP A 259 -19.47 -18.96 5.41
C ASP A 259 -20.53 -18.16 4.63
N HIS A 260 -20.87 -16.94 5.09
CA HIS A 260 -21.75 -16.02 4.35
C HIS A 260 -21.10 -15.58 3.04
N LEU A 261 -19.81 -15.23 3.07
CA LEU A 261 -19.06 -14.86 1.87
C LEU A 261 -18.98 -16.03 0.87
N LEU A 262 -18.68 -17.25 1.34
CA LEU A 262 -18.61 -18.44 0.49
C LEU A 262 -19.98 -18.79 -0.11
N THR A 263 -21.06 -18.62 0.66
CA THR A 263 -22.43 -18.81 0.17
C THR A 263 -22.78 -17.79 -0.92
N LEU A 264 -22.43 -16.51 -0.71
CA LEU A 264 -22.61 -15.47 -1.72
C LEU A 264 -21.80 -15.77 -3.00
N LYS A 265 -20.56 -16.22 -2.87
CA LYS A 265 -19.70 -16.57 -4.01
C LYS A 265 -20.20 -17.80 -4.77
N LYS A 266 -20.76 -18.79 -4.08
CA LYS A 266 -21.41 -19.93 -4.74
C LYS A 266 -22.63 -19.50 -5.51
N LYS A 267 -23.48 -18.62 -4.94
CA LYS A 267 -24.70 -18.11 -5.59
C LYS A 267 -24.39 -17.17 -6.75
N HIS A 268 -23.35 -16.36 -6.61
CA HIS A 268 -22.90 -15.33 -7.55
C HIS A 268 -21.41 -15.50 -7.85
N PRO A 269 -21.00 -16.49 -8.68
CA PRO A 269 -19.57 -16.73 -8.98
C PRO A 269 -18.87 -15.51 -9.56
N ASP A 270 -19.59 -14.66 -10.31
CA ASP A 270 -19.07 -13.43 -10.90
C ASP A 270 -19.08 -12.23 -9.94
N ALA A 271 -19.56 -12.41 -8.69
CA ALA A 271 -19.53 -11.35 -7.69
C ALA A 271 -18.12 -10.83 -7.50
N LYS A 272 -17.98 -9.49 -7.57
CA LYS A 272 -16.69 -8.83 -7.38
C LYS A 272 -16.44 -8.56 -5.91
N ILE A 273 -15.38 -9.15 -5.37
CA ILE A 273 -14.90 -8.84 -4.02
C ILE A 273 -14.11 -7.55 -4.07
N ILE A 274 -14.43 -6.61 -3.21
CA ILE A 274 -13.76 -5.31 -3.11
C ILE A 274 -13.40 -5.01 -1.66
N VAL A 275 -12.24 -4.39 -1.46
CA VAL A 275 -11.79 -3.87 -0.15
C VAL A 275 -11.59 -2.36 -0.28
N GLY A 276 -10.50 -1.90 -0.89
CA GLY A 276 -10.25 -0.48 -1.11
C GLY A 276 -10.86 0.10 -2.38
N ASN A 277 -11.41 -0.73 -3.25
CA ASN A 277 -11.99 -0.36 -4.56
C ASN A 277 -11.02 0.38 -5.50
N THR A 278 -9.71 0.32 -5.22
CA THR A 278 -8.68 1.11 -5.92
C THR A 278 -8.42 0.67 -7.36
N GLU A 279 -8.79 -0.55 -7.73
CA GLU A 279 -8.78 -1.04 -9.12
C GLU A 279 -10.18 -1.04 -9.72
N VAL A 280 -11.17 -1.61 -9.00
CA VAL A 280 -12.55 -1.75 -9.52
C VAL A 280 -13.18 -0.38 -9.78
N GLY A 281 -12.93 0.63 -8.94
CA GLY A 281 -13.38 2.00 -9.18
C GLY A 281 -12.81 2.60 -10.48
N VAL A 282 -11.57 2.26 -10.83
CA VAL A 282 -10.95 2.66 -12.11
C VAL A 282 -11.58 1.92 -13.28
N GLU A 283 -11.87 0.62 -13.13
CA GLU A 283 -12.54 -0.20 -14.15
C GLU A 283 -13.95 0.33 -14.47
N VAL A 284 -14.73 0.63 -13.43
CA VAL A 284 -16.08 1.23 -13.59
C VAL A 284 -15.98 2.59 -14.27
N LYS A 285 -15.06 3.45 -13.82
CA LYS A 285 -14.96 4.82 -14.32
C LYS A 285 -14.46 4.93 -15.75
N PHE A 286 -13.42 4.17 -16.12
CA PHE A 286 -12.72 4.37 -17.40
C PHE A 286 -12.96 3.26 -18.42
N LYS A 287 -13.35 2.04 -17.96
CA LYS A 287 -13.67 0.92 -18.84
C LYS A 287 -15.17 0.67 -18.94
N HIS A 288 -15.96 1.41 -18.16
CA HIS A 288 -17.42 1.27 -18.08
C HIS A 288 -17.87 -0.16 -17.74
N PHE A 289 -17.09 -0.85 -16.90
CA PHE A 289 -17.48 -2.17 -16.41
C PHE A 289 -18.63 -2.04 -15.42
N GLU A 290 -19.60 -2.92 -15.56
CA GLU A 290 -20.74 -3.06 -14.66
C GLU A 290 -20.56 -4.30 -13.79
N TYR A 291 -20.79 -4.14 -12.47
CA TYR A 291 -20.70 -5.22 -11.50
C TYR A 291 -22.03 -5.37 -10.77
N PRO A 292 -22.91 -6.31 -11.21
CA PRO A 292 -24.22 -6.46 -10.60
C PRO A 292 -24.18 -6.86 -9.12
N VAL A 293 -23.09 -7.53 -8.70
CA VAL A 293 -22.90 -7.94 -7.32
C VAL A 293 -21.50 -7.55 -6.84
N LEU A 294 -21.47 -6.73 -5.80
CA LEU A 294 -20.27 -6.31 -5.08
C LEU A 294 -20.29 -6.90 -3.66
N VAL A 295 -19.15 -7.42 -3.21
CA VAL A 295 -19.03 -7.99 -1.85
C VAL A 295 -17.86 -7.33 -1.12
N TYR A 296 -18.14 -6.78 0.06
CA TYR A 296 -17.20 -6.03 0.90
C TYR A 296 -16.89 -6.78 2.20
N PRO A 297 -15.86 -7.63 2.26
CA PRO A 297 -15.64 -8.60 3.34
C PRO A 297 -14.69 -8.11 4.44
N THR A 298 -14.63 -6.80 4.71
CA THR A 298 -13.63 -6.21 5.63
C THR A 298 -13.94 -6.42 7.11
N GLN A 299 -15.04 -7.13 7.43
CA GLN A 299 -15.42 -7.50 8.79
C GLN A 299 -15.22 -8.99 9.08
N ILE A 300 -14.73 -9.77 8.12
CA ILE A 300 -14.47 -11.20 8.29
C ILE A 300 -13.10 -11.39 8.92
N ALA A 301 -13.06 -11.99 10.10
CA ALA A 301 -11.83 -12.15 10.89
C ALA A 301 -10.73 -12.89 10.13
N GLU A 302 -11.06 -13.99 9.44
CA GLU A 302 -10.10 -14.80 8.67
C GLU A 302 -9.46 -14.03 7.51
N LEU A 303 -10.16 -13.02 6.97
CA LEU A 303 -9.65 -12.19 5.88
C LEU A 303 -8.88 -10.95 6.37
N THR A 304 -9.06 -10.57 7.63
CA THR A 304 -8.42 -9.37 8.22
C THR A 304 -7.32 -9.71 9.21
N GLN A 305 -7.12 -10.99 9.54
CA GLN A 305 -6.06 -11.43 10.45
C GLN A 305 -4.67 -11.07 9.92
N LEU A 306 -3.77 -10.70 10.81
CA LEU A 306 -2.36 -10.45 10.55
C LEU A 306 -1.55 -11.00 11.71
N GLU A 307 -1.11 -12.24 11.57
CA GLU A 307 -0.57 -13.04 12.66
C GLU A 307 0.89 -13.41 12.43
N ARG A 308 1.65 -13.37 13.52
CA ARG A 308 2.99 -13.94 13.58
C ARG A 308 2.85 -15.43 13.87
N VAL A 309 3.25 -16.24 12.91
CA VAL A 309 3.22 -17.70 13.03
C VAL A 309 4.63 -18.28 12.91
N ASP A 310 4.79 -19.56 13.22
CA ASP A 310 6.08 -20.21 13.05
C ASP A 310 6.52 -20.10 11.58
N GLY A 311 7.77 -19.67 11.39
CA GLY A 311 8.38 -19.51 10.07
C GLY A 311 7.98 -18.25 9.29
N GLY A 312 7.02 -17.41 9.75
CA GLY A 312 6.65 -16.22 8.97
C GLY A 312 5.43 -15.44 9.47
N LEU A 313 4.77 -14.79 8.51
CA LEU A 313 3.54 -14.03 8.73
C LEU A 313 2.38 -14.66 7.97
N LYS A 314 1.24 -14.87 8.66
CA LYS A 314 -0.04 -15.18 8.03
C LYS A 314 -0.82 -13.87 7.86
N VAL A 315 -1.16 -13.54 6.62
CA VAL A 315 -1.77 -12.27 6.24
C VAL A 315 -3.10 -12.55 5.56
N GLY A 316 -4.20 -12.05 6.11
CA GLY A 316 -5.52 -12.14 5.52
C GLY A 316 -5.63 -11.32 4.23
N SER A 317 -6.44 -11.78 3.30
CA SER A 317 -6.55 -11.17 1.96
C SER A 317 -7.11 -9.75 1.96
N SER A 318 -7.89 -9.37 3.00
CA SER A 318 -8.43 -8.02 3.18
C SER A 318 -7.50 -7.09 3.96
N VAL A 319 -6.34 -7.57 4.46
CA VAL A 319 -5.34 -6.74 5.11
C VAL A 319 -4.84 -5.68 4.13
N THR A 320 -4.81 -4.42 4.57
CA THR A 320 -4.34 -3.32 3.74
C THR A 320 -2.82 -3.34 3.59
N LEU A 321 -2.32 -2.78 2.48
CA LEU A 321 -0.89 -2.74 2.20
C LEU A 321 -0.13 -1.97 3.29
N VAL A 322 -0.74 -0.94 3.88
CA VAL A 322 -0.11 -0.16 4.97
C VAL A 322 -0.05 -0.95 6.29
N GLU A 323 -1.05 -1.77 6.58
CA GLU A 323 -1.05 -2.62 7.79
C GLU A 323 -0.01 -3.74 7.65
N MET A 324 0.07 -4.37 6.49
CA MET A 324 1.11 -5.35 6.19
C MET A 324 2.51 -4.72 6.29
N GLU A 325 2.72 -3.54 5.70
CA GLU A 325 3.98 -2.79 5.78
C GLU A 325 4.37 -2.51 7.24
N ARG A 326 3.43 -2.07 8.08
CA ARG A 326 3.67 -1.76 9.48
C ARG A 326 4.21 -2.97 10.26
N VAL A 327 3.54 -4.12 10.14
CA VAL A 327 3.96 -5.34 10.84
C VAL A 327 5.30 -5.84 10.32
N MET A 328 5.54 -5.79 9.00
CA MET A 328 6.84 -6.16 8.44
C MET A 328 7.98 -5.26 8.94
N ARG A 329 7.75 -3.94 9.10
CA ARG A 329 8.75 -3.04 9.70
C ARG A 329 9.05 -3.38 11.15
N GLU A 330 8.03 -3.73 11.93
CA GLU A 330 8.22 -4.20 13.31
C GLU A 330 9.05 -5.50 13.38
N GLU A 331 8.84 -6.43 12.43
CA GLU A 331 9.66 -7.66 12.35
C GLU A 331 11.10 -7.37 11.89
N ILE A 332 11.29 -6.45 10.95
CA ILE A 332 12.61 -6.01 10.48
C ILE A 332 13.44 -5.38 11.61
N GLU A 333 12.79 -4.70 12.56
CA GLU A 333 13.47 -4.10 13.72
C GLU A 333 13.85 -5.14 14.79
N LYS A 334 13.09 -6.25 14.90
CA LYS A 334 13.25 -7.26 15.95
C LYS A 334 14.15 -8.42 15.54
N LEU A 335 14.14 -8.80 14.26
CA LEU A 335 14.78 -10.01 13.76
C LEU A 335 16.10 -9.70 13.03
N PRO A 336 17.02 -10.67 12.95
CA PRO A 336 18.23 -10.56 12.14
C PRO A 336 17.92 -10.20 10.67
N GLU A 337 18.85 -9.50 10.03
CA GLU A 337 18.73 -9.13 8.61
C GLU A 337 18.48 -10.34 7.72
N SER A 338 19.19 -11.45 7.98
CA SER A 338 19.07 -12.70 7.23
C SER A 338 17.67 -13.33 7.27
N GLU A 339 16.89 -13.10 8.33
CA GLU A 339 15.51 -13.60 8.45
C GLU A 339 14.47 -12.68 7.81
N THR A 340 14.84 -11.45 7.45
CA THR A 340 13.90 -10.41 7.04
C THR A 340 14.07 -9.91 5.61
N ARG A 341 14.92 -10.54 4.80
CA ARG A 341 15.24 -10.05 3.44
C ARG A 341 14.02 -9.98 2.53
N LEU A 342 13.09 -10.94 2.61
CA LEU A 342 11.83 -10.89 1.88
C LEU A 342 10.93 -9.74 2.37
N TYR A 343 10.84 -9.54 3.70
CA TYR A 343 10.06 -8.43 4.27
C TYR A 343 10.63 -7.07 3.84
N ARG A 344 11.96 -6.94 3.83
CA ARG A 344 12.65 -5.73 3.33
C ARG A 344 12.33 -5.45 1.87
N ALA A 345 12.38 -6.48 1.01
CA ALA A 345 12.04 -6.34 -0.40
C ALA A 345 10.59 -5.89 -0.61
N ILE A 346 9.64 -6.41 0.18
CA ILE A 346 8.23 -5.98 0.12
C ILE A 346 8.09 -4.54 0.62
N VAL A 347 8.68 -4.19 1.75
CA VAL A 347 8.61 -2.84 2.33
C VAL A 347 9.26 -1.79 1.42
N ASP A 348 10.40 -2.11 0.83
CA ASP A 348 11.07 -1.23 -0.13
C ASP A 348 10.24 -1.03 -1.40
N MET A 349 9.60 -2.09 -1.89
CA MET A 349 8.71 -1.99 -3.04
C MET A 349 7.44 -1.17 -2.73
N LEU A 350 6.86 -1.34 -1.54
CA LEU A 350 5.69 -0.57 -1.10
C LEU A 350 5.98 0.93 -1.00
N HIS A 351 7.22 1.33 -0.76
CA HIS A 351 7.62 2.74 -0.79
C HIS A 351 7.34 3.39 -2.15
N TYR A 352 7.47 2.62 -3.24
CA TYR A 352 7.24 3.08 -4.62
C TYR A 352 5.86 2.67 -5.17
N PHE A 353 5.03 2.04 -4.34
CA PHE A 353 3.69 1.59 -4.73
C PHE A 353 2.67 2.68 -4.47
N ALA A 354 2.17 3.34 -5.53
CA ALA A 354 1.13 4.37 -5.46
C ALA A 354 1.34 5.39 -4.32
N GLY A 355 0.38 6.25 -4.06
CA GLY A 355 0.38 7.17 -2.93
C GLY A 355 -0.07 6.52 -1.62
N LYS A 356 0.18 7.19 -0.49
CA LYS A 356 -0.23 6.74 0.85
C LYS A 356 -1.74 6.49 0.94
N GLN A 357 -2.55 7.32 0.29
CA GLN A 357 -4.01 7.23 0.25
C GLN A 357 -4.48 5.92 -0.38
N ILE A 358 -3.79 5.44 -1.39
CA ILE A 358 -4.07 4.14 -2.03
C ILE A 358 -3.63 2.99 -1.12
N ARG A 359 -2.39 3.02 -0.59
CA ARG A 359 -1.89 1.96 0.28
C ARG A 359 -2.71 1.78 1.56
N ASN A 360 -3.32 2.86 2.07
CA ASN A 360 -4.22 2.82 3.22
C ASN A 360 -5.50 2.01 2.97
N MET A 361 -5.93 1.90 1.72
CA MET A 361 -7.22 1.29 1.34
C MET A 361 -7.04 -0.02 0.54
N ALA A 362 -6.02 -0.11 -0.30
CA ALA A 362 -5.75 -1.27 -1.14
C ALA A 362 -5.34 -2.48 -0.30
N SER A 363 -5.91 -3.65 -0.60
CA SER A 363 -5.58 -4.91 0.08
C SER A 363 -4.57 -5.74 -0.69
N VAL A 364 -3.85 -6.59 0.04
CA VAL A 364 -2.88 -7.53 -0.56
C VAL A 364 -3.59 -8.55 -1.45
N GLY A 365 -4.73 -9.10 -1.01
CA GLY A 365 -5.54 -10.02 -1.82
C GLY A 365 -6.08 -9.38 -3.09
N GLY A 366 -6.52 -8.12 -3.01
CA GLY A 366 -6.93 -7.36 -4.19
C GLY A 366 -5.82 -7.21 -5.23
N ASN A 367 -4.59 -6.95 -4.80
CA ASN A 367 -3.42 -6.89 -5.69
C ASN A 367 -3.16 -8.23 -6.40
N ILE A 368 -3.18 -9.35 -5.65
CA ILE A 368 -2.98 -10.70 -6.21
C ILE A 368 -4.09 -11.05 -7.20
N MET A 369 -5.35 -10.88 -6.80
CA MET A 369 -6.51 -11.28 -7.60
C MET A 369 -6.71 -10.42 -8.84
N THR A 370 -6.27 -9.17 -8.83
CA THR A 370 -6.23 -8.32 -10.03
C THR A 370 -5.31 -8.89 -11.12
N GLY A 371 -4.23 -9.58 -10.74
CA GLY A 371 -3.32 -10.25 -11.68
C GLY A 371 -2.70 -9.31 -12.72
N SER A 372 -2.45 -8.06 -12.36
CA SER A 372 -1.84 -7.10 -13.27
C SER A 372 -0.43 -7.54 -13.69
N PRO A 373 -0.09 -7.51 -14.99
CA PRO A 373 1.24 -7.87 -15.49
C PRO A 373 2.33 -6.89 -15.01
N ILE A 374 1.93 -5.71 -14.53
CA ILE A 374 2.81 -4.65 -14.03
C ILE A 374 2.63 -4.43 -12.52
N SER A 375 2.05 -5.42 -11.80
CA SER A 375 1.95 -5.36 -10.35
C SER A 375 3.33 -5.29 -9.71
N ASP A 376 3.51 -4.40 -8.76
CA ASP A 376 4.77 -4.24 -8.04
C ASP A 376 5.07 -5.42 -7.10
N LEU A 377 4.03 -6.05 -6.52
CA LEU A 377 4.18 -7.12 -5.53
C LEU A 377 4.13 -8.52 -6.13
N ASN A 378 3.40 -8.74 -7.23
CA ASN A 378 3.25 -10.09 -7.80
C ASN A 378 4.59 -10.74 -8.21
N PRO A 379 5.58 -10.03 -8.78
CA PRO A 379 6.91 -10.62 -9.00
C PRO A 379 7.59 -11.08 -7.70
N ILE A 380 7.45 -10.32 -6.61
CA ILE A 380 8.01 -10.69 -5.30
C ILE A 380 7.33 -11.97 -4.78
N PHE A 381 6.01 -12.00 -4.79
CA PHE A 381 5.24 -13.15 -4.33
C PHE A 381 5.48 -14.40 -5.19
N THR A 382 5.64 -14.22 -6.50
CA THR A 382 5.95 -15.32 -7.44
C THR A 382 7.37 -15.84 -7.24
N ALA A 383 8.38 -14.97 -7.08
CA ALA A 383 9.76 -15.38 -6.83
C ALA A 383 9.90 -16.09 -5.47
N ALA A 384 9.19 -15.62 -4.45
CA ALA A 384 9.16 -16.23 -3.13
C ALA A 384 8.30 -17.51 -3.07
N ALA A 385 7.55 -17.83 -4.14
CA ALA A 385 6.62 -18.96 -4.22
C ALA A 385 5.69 -19.03 -3.01
N ILE A 386 5.11 -17.88 -2.60
CA ILE A 386 4.29 -17.79 -1.40
C ILE A 386 3.07 -18.71 -1.48
N GLU A 387 2.66 -19.23 -0.32
CA GLU A 387 1.50 -20.11 -0.21
C GLU A 387 0.24 -19.29 0.09
N LEU A 388 -0.80 -19.54 -0.68
CA LEU A 388 -2.13 -18.97 -0.55
C LEU A 388 -3.10 -19.99 0.01
N GLU A 389 -3.95 -19.57 0.93
CA GLU A 389 -5.08 -20.34 1.42
C GLU A 389 -6.35 -19.86 0.72
N VAL A 390 -7.02 -20.78 0.03
CA VAL A 390 -8.20 -20.50 -0.79
C VAL A 390 -9.33 -21.39 -0.32
N ALA A 391 -10.53 -20.84 -0.18
CA ALA A 391 -11.71 -21.57 0.28
C ALA A 391 -12.90 -21.45 -0.69
N SER A 392 -13.71 -22.50 -0.75
CA SER A 392 -15.03 -22.48 -1.36
C SER A 392 -16.03 -23.26 -0.51
N LEU A 393 -17.32 -22.98 -0.69
CA LEU A 393 -18.36 -23.60 0.13
C LEU A 393 -18.38 -25.13 0.02
N ASP A 394 -18.24 -25.66 -1.19
CA ASP A 394 -18.30 -27.10 -1.45
C ASP A 394 -16.93 -27.79 -1.41
N GLY A 395 -15.86 -27.08 -1.78
CA GLY A 395 -14.50 -27.62 -1.88
C GLY A 395 -13.68 -27.50 -0.60
N GLY A 396 -14.21 -26.83 0.43
CA GLY A 396 -13.45 -26.55 1.66
C GLY A 396 -12.24 -25.64 1.39
N VAL A 397 -11.18 -25.89 2.15
CA VAL A 397 -9.92 -25.09 2.09
C VAL A 397 -8.87 -25.87 1.33
N ARG A 398 -8.16 -25.20 0.42
CA ARG A 398 -6.97 -25.71 -0.27
C ARG A 398 -5.83 -24.72 -0.28
N LYS A 399 -4.61 -25.22 -0.44
CA LYS A 399 -3.40 -24.40 -0.57
C LYS A 399 -2.98 -24.29 -2.03
N VAL A 400 -2.55 -23.10 -2.42
CA VAL A 400 -2.07 -22.80 -3.78
C VAL A 400 -0.76 -22.03 -3.66
N ARG A 401 0.27 -22.42 -4.41
CA ARG A 401 1.53 -21.66 -4.46
C ARG A 401 1.52 -20.66 -5.61
N MET A 402 1.95 -19.44 -5.33
CA MET A 402 2.25 -18.46 -6.38
C MET A 402 3.62 -18.80 -6.99
N GLY A 403 3.57 -19.39 -8.17
CA GLY A 403 4.77 -19.81 -8.90
C GLY A 403 4.46 -19.88 -10.39
N ASP A 404 5.15 -20.79 -11.07
CA ASP A 404 4.89 -21.03 -12.48
C ASP A 404 3.43 -21.49 -12.72
N GLY A 405 2.77 -20.87 -13.70
CA GLY A 405 1.39 -21.21 -14.07
C GLY A 405 0.31 -20.65 -13.12
N PHE A 406 0.66 -19.93 -12.05
CA PHE A 406 -0.33 -19.29 -11.19
C PHE A 406 -1.16 -18.25 -11.98
N PHE A 407 -0.50 -17.38 -12.72
CA PHE A 407 -1.17 -16.45 -13.65
C PHE A 407 -1.35 -17.13 -15.01
N THR A 408 -2.60 -17.40 -15.39
CA THR A 408 -2.95 -18.17 -16.59
C THR A 408 -3.14 -17.31 -17.84
N GLY A 409 -3.19 -15.99 -17.69
CA GLY A 409 -3.36 -15.03 -18.77
C GLY A 409 -3.50 -13.61 -18.25
N TYR A 410 -3.73 -12.65 -19.15
CA TYR A 410 -3.90 -11.25 -18.77
C TYR A 410 -5.01 -11.09 -17.73
N ARG A 411 -4.65 -10.69 -16.51
CA ARG A 411 -5.56 -10.53 -15.37
C ARG A 411 -6.35 -11.81 -15.02
N LYS A 412 -5.75 -12.97 -15.20
CA LYS A 412 -6.32 -14.28 -14.86
C LYS A 412 -5.35 -15.09 -14.02
N ASN A 413 -5.88 -15.88 -13.10
CA ASN A 413 -5.13 -16.79 -12.25
C ASN A 413 -5.88 -18.12 -12.06
N VAL A 414 -5.30 -19.06 -11.31
CA VAL A 414 -5.82 -20.43 -11.11
C VAL A 414 -6.92 -20.53 -10.06
N ILE A 415 -7.27 -19.46 -9.37
CA ILE A 415 -8.35 -19.43 -8.37
C ILE A 415 -9.67 -19.43 -9.12
N ARG A 416 -10.54 -20.37 -8.78
CA ARG A 416 -11.82 -20.54 -9.47
C ARG A 416 -12.81 -19.42 -9.10
N PRO A 417 -13.83 -19.18 -9.95
CA PRO A 417 -14.85 -18.14 -9.68
C PRO A 417 -15.64 -18.33 -8.39
N ASP A 418 -15.82 -19.59 -7.92
CA ASP A 418 -16.51 -19.94 -6.69
C ASP A 418 -15.62 -19.89 -5.45
N GLU A 419 -14.32 -19.67 -5.63
CA GLU A 419 -13.33 -19.61 -4.55
C GLU A 419 -13.05 -18.18 -4.07
N VAL A 420 -12.62 -18.10 -2.81
CA VAL A 420 -12.18 -16.87 -2.17
C VAL A 420 -10.75 -17.06 -1.69
N LEU A 421 -9.87 -16.12 -2.01
CA LEU A 421 -8.56 -16.01 -1.37
C LEU A 421 -8.76 -15.56 0.08
N VAL A 422 -8.42 -16.42 1.04
CA VAL A 422 -8.59 -16.17 2.48
C VAL A 422 -7.36 -15.51 3.06
N SER A 423 -6.20 -16.12 2.87
CA SER A 423 -4.94 -15.64 3.43
C SER A 423 -3.73 -16.03 2.59
N LEU A 424 -2.59 -15.43 2.88
CA LEU A 424 -1.30 -15.78 2.33
C LEU A 424 -0.29 -15.96 3.46
N PHE A 425 0.68 -16.86 3.26
CA PHE A 425 1.80 -17.07 4.16
C PHE A 425 3.07 -16.47 3.54
N ILE A 426 3.68 -15.51 4.23
CA ILE A 426 4.92 -14.84 3.83
C ILE A 426 6.04 -15.35 4.73
N PRO A 427 6.95 -16.21 4.22
CA PRO A 427 8.00 -16.84 5.02
C PRO A 427 9.10 -15.86 5.41
N LYS A 428 9.76 -16.15 6.52
CA LYS A 428 11.08 -15.60 6.83
C LYS A 428 12.12 -16.15 5.86
N THR A 429 13.20 -15.41 5.67
CA THR A 429 14.39 -15.91 4.98
C THR A 429 15.37 -16.56 5.96
N ASN A 430 16.48 -17.08 5.47
CA ASN A 430 17.56 -17.61 6.28
C ASN A 430 18.91 -17.04 5.82
N GLN A 431 20.00 -17.47 6.44
CA GLN A 431 21.33 -16.93 6.19
C GLN A 431 21.78 -17.08 4.73
N ASP A 432 21.45 -18.20 4.09
CA ASP A 432 21.89 -18.54 2.73
C ASP A 432 20.91 -18.09 1.64
N LEU A 433 19.70 -17.65 2.04
CA LEU A 433 18.66 -17.17 1.14
C LEU A 433 18.68 -15.65 1.00
N HIS A 434 19.01 -15.17 -0.18
CA HIS A 434 18.99 -13.75 -0.54
C HIS A 434 17.74 -13.40 -1.32
N PHE A 435 17.15 -12.25 -1.03
CA PHE A 435 15.96 -11.75 -1.72
C PHE A 435 16.08 -10.26 -1.99
N ILE A 436 15.88 -9.85 -3.25
CA ILE A 436 15.97 -8.45 -3.68
C ILE A 436 14.90 -8.20 -4.75
N ALA A 437 14.29 -7.01 -4.74
CA ALA A 437 13.35 -6.58 -5.77
C ALA A 437 13.63 -5.14 -6.21
N TYR A 438 13.35 -4.85 -7.48
CA TYR A 438 13.52 -3.52 -8.07
C TYR A 438 12.35 -3.17 -8.97
N LYS A 439 12.07 -1.87 -9.04
CA LYS A 439 11.07 -1.26 -9.92
C LYS A 439 11.71 -0.16 -10.74
N GLN A 440 11.39 -0.12 -12.03
CA GLN A 440 11.65 1.03 -12.88
C GLN A 440 10.32 1.61 -13.36
N ALA A 441 10.11 2.88 -13.12
CA ALA A 441 8.96 3.67 -13.57
C ALA A 441 9.43 5.00 -14.17
N LYS A 442 8.52 5.77 -14.80
CA LYS A 442 8.85 7.09 -15.37
C LYS A 442 9.11 8.13 -14.29
N ARG A 443 8.31 8.09 -13.22
CA ARG A 443 8.47 8.93 -12.02
C ARG A 443 8.97 8.05 -10.88
N ARG A 444 9.56 8.68 -9.88
CA ARG A 444 10.07 7.98 -8.71
C ARG A 444 8.95 7.40 -7.86
N ASP A 445 7.94 8.22 -7.56
CA ASP A 445 6.83 7.87 -6.68
C ASP A 445 5.51 7.92 -7.44
N ASP A 446 4.53 7.15 -6.94
CA ASP A 446 3.15 7.11 -7.45
C ASP A 446 3.07 6.92 -8.97
N ASP A 447 3.78 5.90 -9.48
CA ASP A 447 3.80 5.60 -10.91
C ASP A 447 3.76 4.09 -11.21
N ILE A 448 3.25 3.78 -12.39
CA ILE A 448 3.14 2.42 -12.92
C ILE A 448 4.52 1.92 -13.36
N ALA A 449 4.85 0.68 -13.00
CA ALA A 449 6.09 0.06 -13.42
C ALA A 449 6.20 -0.08 -14.95
N ILE A 450 7.36 0.24 -15.50
CA ILE A 450 7.76 -0.13 -16.87
C ILE A 450 8.21 -1.58 -16.88
N VAL A 451 9.15 -1.90 -15.99
CA VAL A 451 9.61 -3.26 -15.67
C VAL A 451 9.88 -3.31 -14.16
N ASN A 452 9.52 -4.38 -13.52
CA ASN A 452 9.98 -4.72 -12.19
C ASN A 452 10.54 -6.16 -12.19
N GLY A 453 11.47 -6.41 -11.28
CA GLY A 453 12.12 -7.69 -11.12
C GLY A 453 12.24 -8.07 -9.66
N ALA A 454 12.04 -9.35 -9.35
CA ALA A 454 12.27 -9.92 -8.03
C ALA A 454 13.16 -11.16 -8.16
N PHE A 455 14.18 -11.22 -7.32
CA PHE A 455 15.27 -12.18 -7.40
C PHE A 455 15.43 -12.86 -6.05
N GLN A 456 15.18 -14.16 -6.02
CA GLN A 456 15.46 -15.03 -4.89
C GLN A 456 16.64 -15.94 -5.25
N VAL A 457 17.66 -15.97 -4.41
CA VAL A 457 18.85 -16.82 -4.61
C VAL A 457 19.18 -17.52 -3.30
N LEU A 458 19.14 -18.86 -3.32
CA LEU A 458 19.61 -19.72 -2.25
C LEU A 458 21.00 -20.25 -2.64
N PHE A 459 21.96 -20.09 -1.76
CA PHE A 459 23.31 -20.63 -1.92
C PHE A 459 23.50 -21.91 -1.11
N LYS A 460 24.37 -22.79 -1.57
CA LYS A 460 24.86 -23.91 -0.75
C LYS A 460 25.56 -23.35 0.49
N GLN A 461 25.25 -23.89 1.63
CA GLN A 461 25.71 -23.40 2.93
C GLN A 461 27.19 -23.01 2.94
N GLY A 462 27.48 -21.78 3.31
CA GLY A 462 28.85 -21.25 3.44
C GLY A 462 29.60 -21.06 2.12
N THR A 463 28.92 -21.15 0.98
CA THR A 463 29.54 -20.98 -0.35
C THR A 463 28.85 -19.89 -1.16
N ASP A 464 29.42 -19.59 -2.33
CA ASP A 464 28.82 -18.74 -3.37
C ASP A 464 28.30 -19.56 -4.58
N ILE A 465 27.99 -20.84 -4.36
CA ILE A 465 27.42 -21.73 -5.38
C ILE A 465 25.89 -21.68 -5.27
N VAL A 466 25.24 -21.35 -6.37
CA VAL A 466 23.78 -21.28 -6.45
C VAL A 466 23.18 -22.67 -6.26
N GLU A 467 22.34 -22.82 -5.24
CA GLU A 467 21.56 -24.05 -4.99
C GLU A 467 20.18 -23.94 -5.64
N GLN A 468 19.53 -22.77 -5.51
CA GLN A 468 18.24 -22.47 -6.12
C GLN A 468 18.19 -21.00 -6.49
N ILE A 469 17.52 -20.69 -7.60
CA ILE A 469 17.30 -19.29 -8.02
C ILE A 469 15.93 -19.14 -8.67
N HIS A 470 15.24 -18.06 -8.32
CA HIS A 470 14.00 -17.64 -8.97
C HIS A 470 14.16 -16.20 -9.48
N LEU A 471 13.84 -16.00 -10.74
CA LEU A 471 13.94 -14.72 -11.44
C LEU A 471 12.54 -14.38 -11.97
N ALA A 472 11.81 -13.51 -11.26
CA ALA A 472 10.45 -13.10 -11.63
C ALA A 472 10.43 -11.68 -12.18
N PHE A 473 9.66 -11.47 -13.25
CA PHE A 473 9.55 -10.17 -13.90
C PHE A 473 8.10 -9.76 -14.14
N GLY A 474 7.80 -8.48 -13.90
CA GLY A 474 6.62 -7.79 -14.37
C GLY A 474 6.94 -6.90 -15.56
N GLY A 475 5.98 -6.72 -16.45
CA GLY A 475 6.15 -5.89 -17.66
C GLY A 475 6.81 -6.58 -18.85
N MET A 476 7.14 -7.86 -18.76
CA MET A 476 7.80 -8.62 -19.83
C MET A 476 6.89 -9.61 -20.57
N ALA A 477 5.66 -9.78 -20.08
CA ALA A 477 4.64 -10.64 -20.71
C ALA A 477 3.23 -10.14 -20.32
N PRO A 478 2.15 -10.75 -20.84
CA PRO A 478 0.78 -10.49 -20.39
C PRO A 478 0.49 -10.86 -18.93
N THR A 479 1.44 -11.56 -18.28
CA THR A 479 1.41 -11.99 -16.86
C THR A 479 2.73 -11.65 -16.19
N THR A 480 2.80 -11.78 -14.87
CA THR A 480 4.06 -11.96 -14.16
C THR A 480 4.69 -13.27 -14.60
N VAL A 481 5.98 -13.25 -14.97
CA VAL A 481 6.68 -14.42 -15.53
C VAL A 481 7.94 -14.78 -14.75
N LEU A 482 8.27 -16.07 -14.74
CA LEU A 482 9.54 -16.60 -14.25
C LEU A 482 10.47 -16.93 -15.42
N ALA A 483 11.72 -16.51 -15.37
CA ALA A 483 12.76 -16.92 -16.32
C ALA A 483 13.31 -18.31 -15.90
N LYS A 484 12.54 -19.36 -16.18
CA LYS A 484 12.79 -20.74 -15.71
C LYS A 484 13.99 -21.40 -16.35
N LYS A 485 14.15 -21.23 -17.67
CA LYS A 485 15.29 -21.79 -18.40
C LYS A 485 16.60 -21.18 -17.91
N THR A 486 16.60 -19.87 -17.78
CA THR A 486 17.72 -19.13 -17.20
C THR A 486 18.01 -19.62 -15.79
N ALA A 487 17.00 -19.65 -14.91
CA ALA A 487 17.15 -20.11 -13.54
C ALA A 487 17.76 -21.52 -13.45
N ALA A 488 17.22 -22.48 -14.23
CA ALA A 488 17.72 -23.85 -14.26
C ALA A 488 19.20 -23.94 -14.70
N ALA A 489 19.61 -23.12 -15.66
CA ALA A 489 20.98 -23.10 -16.18
C ALA A 489 22.00 -22.46 -15.19
N LEU A 490 21.52 -21.69 -14.22
CA LEU A 490 22.36 -21.05 -13.20
C LEU A 490 22.55 -21.89 -11.94
N VAL A 491 21.74 -22.91 -11.70
CA VAL A 491 21.90 -23.83 -10.57
C VAL A 491 23.24 -24.56 -10.67
N GLY A 492 23.96 -24.65 -9.55
CA GLY A 492 25.29 -25.25 -9.46
C GLY A 492 26.43 -24.34 -9.95
N GLN A 493 26.12 -23.16 -10.48
CA GLN A 493 27.14 -22.19 -10.93
C GLN A 493 27.65 -21.36 -9.74
N LYS A 494 28.87 -20.90 -9.86
CA LYS A 494 29.46 -19.92 -8.94
C LYS A 494 28.87 -18.54 -9.21
N TRP A 495 28.60 -17.76 -8.14
CA TRP A 495 28.11 -16.39 -8.24
C TRP A 495 29.20 -15.40 -8.64
N ASP A 496 29.52 -15.32 -9.94
CA ASP A 496 30.57 -14.50 -10.52
C ASP A 496 30.13 -13.80 -11.82
N LYS A 497 31.04 -13.12 -12.50
CA LYS A 497 30.73 -12.38 -13.74
C LYS A 497 30.32 -13.30 -14.89
N ALA A 498 30.89 -14.49 -14.97
CA ALA A 498 30.55 -15.47 -16.00
C ALA A 498 29.09 -15.96 -15.86
N LEU A 499 28.61 -16.10 -14.61
CA LEU A 499 27.19 -16.40 -14.33
C LEU A 499 26.28 -15.28 -14.87
N VAL A 500 26.67 -14.00 -14.69
CA VAL A 500 25.86 -12.85 -15.19
C VAL A 500 25.81 -12.82 -16.71
N GLU A 501 26.93 -13.03 -17.38
CA GLU A 501 27.00 -13.07 -18.85
C GLU A 501 26.08 -14.18 -19.38
N LYS A 502 26.21 -15.39 -18.84
CA LYS A 502 25.34 -16.53 -19.17
C LYS A 502 23.86 -16.22 -18.91
N ALA A 503 23.54 -15.62 -17.77
CA ALA A 503 22.17 -15.24 -17.44
C ALA A 503 21.60 -14.21 -18.42
N ASN A 504 22.39 -13.22 -18.82
CA ASN A 504 21.98 -12.20 -19.77
C ASN A 504 21.63 -12.80 -21.14
N ASP A 505 22.52 -13.67 -21.68
CA ASP A 505 22.28 -14.33 -22.95
C ASP A 505 20.97 -15.14 -22.93
N LEU A 506 20.78 -15.95 -21.89
CA LEU A 506 19.59 -16.76 -21.73
C LEU A 506 18.30 -15.93 -21.54
N MET A 507 18.35 -14.86 -20.76
CA MET A 507 17.17 -13.99 -20.55
C MET A 507 16.76 -13.26 -21.82
N VAL A 508 17.70 -12.88 -22.69
CA VAL A 508 17.39 -12.27 -24.00
C VAL A 508 16.57 -13.21 -24.87
N GLU A 509 16.86 -14.52 -24.83
CA GLU A 509 16.14 -15.53 -25.58
C GLU A 509 14.81 -15.93 -24.91
N GLU A 510 14.82 -16.07 -23.56
CA GLU A 510 13.68 -16.57 -22.81
C GLU A 510 12.54 -15.56 -22.65
N LEU A 511 12.88 -14.26 -22.63
CA LEU A 511 11.92 -13.16 -22.45
C LEU A 511 11.78 -12.30 -23.73
N PRO A 512 11.34 -12.89 -24.84
CA PRO A 512 11.15 -12.17 -26.10
C PRO A 512 9.88 -11.32 -25.98
N LEU A 513 10.05 -10.01 -25.84
CA LEU A 513 8.92 -9.09 -25.80
C LEU A 513 8.46 -8.80 -27.24
N SER A 514 7.16 -9.03 -27.52
CA SER A 514 6.58 -8.76 -28.84
C SER A 514 6.78 -7.28 -29.23
N PRO A 515 7.10 -6.97 -30.50
CA PRO A 515 7.14 -5.59 -30.99
C PRO A 515 5.83 -4.82 -30.77
N SER A 516 4.68 -5.52 -30.70
CA SER A 516 3.35 -4.98 -30.46
C SER A 516 2.92 -5.02 -28.99
N ALA A 517 3.84 -5.35 -28.06
CA ALA A 517 3.49 -5.44 -26.63
C ALA A 517 2.93 -4.11 -26.10
N PRO A 518 1.82 -4.13 -25.35
CA PRO A 518 1.23 -2.94 -24.74
C PRO A 518 2.27 -2.16 -23.91
N GLY A 519 2.23 -0.83 -23.98
CA GLY A 519 3.17 0.05 -23.30
C GLY A 519 4.44 0.37 -24.11
N GLY A 520 4.70 -0.31 -25.22
CA GLY A 520 5.85 -0.04 -26.09
C GLY A 520 7.21 -0.17 -25.40
N MET A 521 8.18 0.67 -25.78
CA MET A 521 9.54 0.75 -25.21
C MET A 521 10.29 -0.60 -25.20
N ILE A 522 10.10 -1.43 -26.23
CA ILE A 522 10.55 -2.82 -26.26
C ILE A 522 12.08 -2.95 -25.99
N PRO A 523 12.97 -2.24 -26.72
CA PRO A 523 14.41 -2.33 -26.44
C PRO A 523 14.77 -1.91 -25.02
N TYR A 524 14.14 -0.84 -24.52
CA TYR A 524 14.38 -0.35 -23.16
C TYR A 524 13.95 -1.36 -22.10
N ARG A 525 12.77 -1.96 -22.24
CA ARG A 525 12.26 -2.99 -21.28
C ARG A 525 13.18 -4.20 -21.25
N ARG A 526 13.67 -4.66 -22.41
CA ARG A 526 14.64 -5.76 -22.49
C ARG A 526 15.96 -5.40 -21.81
N SER A 527 16.51 -4.20 -22.06
CA SER A 527 17.72 -3.73 -21.38
C SER A 527 17.54 -3.60 -19.87
N LEU A 528 16.35 -3.13 -19.41
CA LEU A 528 16.04 -3.04 -17.98
C LEU A 528 16.04 -4.41 -17.31
N THR A 529 15.52 -5.44 -17.96
CA THR A 529 15.49 -6.81 -17.42
C THR A 529 16.89 -7.29 -17.05
N LEU A 530 17.84 -7.12 -17.95
CA LEU A 530 19.25 -7.46 -17.74
C LEU A 530 19.91 -6.58 -16.67
N SER A 531 19.64 -5.28 -16.73
CA SER A 531 20.18 -4.29 -15.79
C SER A 531 19.70 -4.53 -14.35
N LEU A 532 18.41 -4.88 -14.14
CA LEU A 532 17.88 -5.17 -12.83
C LEU A 532 18.50 -6.44 -12.23
N PHE A 533 18.75 -7.46 -13.06
CA PHE A 533 19.46 -8.67 -12.61
C PHE A 533 20.91 -8.36 -12.26
N PHE A 534 21.63 -7.59 -13.10
CA PHE A 534 22.99 -7.17 -12.80
C PHE A 534 23.08 -6.38 -11.49
N LYS A 535 22.11 -5.50 -11.24
CA LYS A 535 22.01 -4.75 -9.99
C LYS A 535 21.80 -5.68 -8.78
N ALA A 536 20.97 -6.71 -8.93
CA ALA A 536 20.78 -7.72 -7.90
C ALA A 536 22.06 -8.53 -7.66
N TYR A 537 22.77 -8.90 -8.74
CA TYR A 537 24.06 -9.55 -8.66
C TYR A 537 25.06 -8.76 -7.83
N LEU A 538 25.20 -7.46 -8.08
CA LEU A 538 26.12 -6.60 -7.32
C LEU A 538 25.73 -6.51 -5.84
N ALA A 539 24.44 -6.31 -5.54
CA ALA A 539 23.97 -6.21 -4.16
C ALA A 539 24.17 -7.51 -3.37
N ILE A 540 23.87 -8.66 -3.96
CA ILE A 540 24.10 -9.97 -3.33
C ILE A 540 25.61 -10.21 -3.18
N SER A 541 26.41 -9.89 -4.19
CA SER A 541 27.86 -10.05 -4.13
C SER A 541 28.50 -9.22 -3.02
N GLU A 542 27.99 -8.04 -2.71
CA GLU A 542 28.46 -7.23 -1.58
C GLU A 542 28.24 -7.96 -0.23
N VAL A 543 27.10 -8.61 -0.07
CA VAL A 543 26.80 -9.42 1.14
C VAL A 543 27.71 -10.65 1.20
N LEU A 544 27.83 -11.40 0.10
CA LEU A 544 28.68 -12.59 0.01
C LEU A 544 30.15 -12.29 0.27
N GLY A 545 30.65 -11.12 -0.17
CA GLY A 545 32.03 -10.67 0.11
C GLY A 545 32.33 -10.50 1.61
N LYS A 546 31.29 -10.34 2.44
CA LYS A 546 31.41 -10.24 3.91
C LYS A 546 31.18 -11.56 4.63
N THR A 547 30.48 -12.51 4.00
CA THR A 547 29.99 -13.74 4.65
C THR A 547 30.68 -15.01 4.17
N VAL A 548 31.23 -15.03 2.94
CA VAL A 548 31.89 -16.19 2.37
C VAL A 548 33.42 -16.02 2.46
N THR A 549 34.06 -16.97 3.14
CA THR A 549 35.53 -16.96 3.32
C THR A 549 36.26 -17.12 1.99
N GLY A 550 37.25 -16.25 1.75
CA GLY A 550 38.09 -16.28 0.53
C GLY A 550 37.47 -15.65 -0.69
N ARG A 551 36.29 -15.02 -0.57
CA ARG A 551 35.70 -14.20 -1.62
C ARG A 551 36.22 -12.77 -1.54
N GLU A 552 36.72 -12.24 -2.66
CA GLU A 552 37.13 -10.83 -2.72
C GLU A 552 35.89 -9.91 -2.64
N PRO A 553 35.95 -8.83 -1.84
CA PRO A 553 34.89 -7.85 -1.78
C PRO A 553 34.77 -7.10 -3.12
N ILE A 554 33.55 -6.69 -3.48
CA ILE A 554 33.31 -5.84 -4.64
C ILE A 554 34.02 -4.51 -4.43
N GLN A 555 34.71 -4.03 -5.46
CA GLN A 555 35.36 -2.72 -5.43
C GLN A 555 34.31 -1.59 -5.39
N ASP A 556 34.65 -0.47 -4.75
CA ASP A 556 33.72 0.67 -4.59
C ASP A 556 33.14 1.18 -5.92
N ARG A 557 33.94 1.14 -7.00
CA ARG A 557 33.49 1.52 -8.35
C ARG A 557 32.47 0.57 -8.97
N GLU A 558 32.34 -0.65 -8.45
CA GLU A 558 31.41 -1.69 -8.91
C GLU A 558 30.13 -1.73 -8.05
N LYS A 559 30.08 -0.98 -6.94
CA LYS A 559 28.90 -0.95 -6.07
C LYS A 559 27.72 -0.29 -6.78
N SER A 560 26.55 -0.87 -6.61
CA SER A 560 25.33 -0.27 -7.14
C SER A 560 25.03 1.07 -6.45
N GLY A 561 24.93 2.16 -7.22
CA GLY A 561 24.54 3.49 -6.69
C GLY A 561 23.17 3.50 -5.97
N ALA A 562 22.33 2.49 -6.19
CA ALA A 562 21.07 2.36 -5.45
C ALA A 562 21.28 2.01 -3.97
N ASN A 563 22.39 1.35 -3.63
CA ASN A 563 22.68 1.03 -2.22
C ASN A 563 23.17 2.25 -1.45
N THR A 564 23.72 3.25 -2.12
CA THR A 564 24.15 4.52 -1.50
C THR A 564 22.96 5.38 -1.07
N PHE A 565 21.79 5.23 -1.65
CA PHE A 565 20.63 6.04 -1.29
C PHE A 565 20.09 5.71 0.12
N HIS A 566 20.22 4.48 0.56
CA HIS A 566 19.83 4.06 1.93
C HIS A 566 20.91 4.43 2.98
N THR A 567 22.14 4.67 2.55
CA THR A 567 23.25 5.06 3.44
C THR A 567 23.42 6.57 3.57
N LEU A 568 22.79 7.37 2.72
CA LEU A 568 22.75 8.83 2.82
C LEU A 568 21.75 9.36 3.86
N VAL A 569 20.92 8.48 4.43
CA VAL A 569 20.17 8.81 5.65
C VAL A 569 21.15 8.59 6.82
N PRO A 570 21.55 9.63 7.57
CA PRO A 570 22.40 9.45 8.72
C PRO A 570 21.76 8.40 9.63
N LYS A 571 22.48 7.34 9.96
CA LYS A 571 22.12 6.50 11.11
C LYS A 571 22.09 7.47 12.29
N SER A 572 20.91 7.75 12.82
CA SER A 572 20.79 8.45 14.09
C SER A 572 21.59 7.64 15.10
N ALA A 573 22.69 8.24 15.55
CA ALA A 573 23.42 7.76 16.70
C ALA A 573 22.56 7.89 17.95
#